data_90778bca21e2039b547857d43a1392f3
#
_entry.id   90778bca21e2039b547857d43a1392f3
#
_cell.length_a   1.000
_cell.length_b   1.000
_cell.length_c   1.000
_cell.angle_alpha   90.00
_cell.angle_beta   90.00
_cell.angle_gamma   90.00
#
_symmetry.space_group_name_H-M   'P 1'
#
loop_
_entity.id
_entity.type
_entity.pdbx_description
1 polymer ?
#
loop_
_entity_poly.entity_id
_entity_poly.type
_entity_poly.pdbx_seq_one_letter_code
_entity_poly.pdbx_strand_id
1 'polypeptide(L)'
;MKEKLLIYGIRAIIEAIDSNESINKVFIQRGLNNKNGFELIKKLNKNSIEISYVPIEKLNRLTPKNHQGVVATISPINFLTISDLSNLIESKPKSISLLILDQLSDVRNFGAIVRTAECTAIDCIVIQSSGSAPVNGDTIKTSSGAIFNIPICKVSHIKDAIFLLKQHEIKIFGASEKAEKNIFETKFGKSQAIIMGSEGKGLSSSVIKLCDQLIRIPLHGKIESLNVSVACGTILYEMIRQKKY
;
A
#
# COMPACT_ATOMS: atom_id res chain seq x y z
N MET A 1 21.77 -11.72 6.05
CA MET A 1 20.29 -11.82 6.21
C MET A 1 19.89 -10.81 7.27
N LYS A 2 19.18 -9.70 6.87
CA LYS A 2 18.67 -8.75 7.88
C LYS A 2 17.53 -9.44 8.63
N GLU A 3 17.63 -9.47 9.96
CA GLU A 3 16.60 -10.02 10.83
C GLU A 3 15.26 -9.37 10.50
N LYS A 4 14.30 -10.19 10.11
CA LYS A 4 12.90 -9.76 10.10
C LYS A 4 12.55 -9.46 11.55
N LEU A 5 12.09 -8.24 11.83
CA LEU A 5 11.55 -7.92 13.14
C LEU A 5 10.35 -8.84 13.37
N LEU A 6 10.54 -9.87 14.19
CA LEU A 6 9.55 -10.89 14.50
C LEU A 6 9.13 -10.76 15.96
N ILE A 7 7.84 -10.77 16.20
CA ILE A 7 7.26 -11.04 17.51
C ILE A 7 6.56 -12.39 17.48
N TYR A 8 6.59 -13.11 18.59
CA TYR A 8 6.02 -14.45 18.69
C TYR A 8 5.39 -14.66 20.07
N GLY A 9 4.38 -15.54 20.09
CA GLY A 9 3.55 -15.80 21.27
C GLY A 9 2.30 -14.90 21.30
N ILE A 10 1.19 -15.51 21.73
CA ILE A 10 -0.15 -14.89 21.65
C ILE A 10 -0.21 -13.57 22.41
N ARG A 11 0.30 -13.54 23.67
CA ARG A 11 0.25 -12.33 24.51
C ARG A 11 1.09 -11.19 23.94
N ALA A 12 2.31 -11.49 23.45
CA ALA A 12 3.20 -10.47 22.88
C ALA A 12 2.59 -9.80 21.65
N ILE A 13 1.87 -10.57 20.80
CA ILE A 13 1.19 -10.01 19.64
C ILE A 13 -0.02 -9.19 20.06
N ILE A 14 -0.77 -9.62 21.09
CA ILE A 14 -1.89 -8.83 21.63
C ILE A 14 -1.38 -7.49 22.19
N GLU A 15 -0.31 -7.49 22.97
CA GLU A 15 0.30 -6.26 23.49
C GLU A 15 0.82 -5.35 22.40
N ALA A 16 1.43 -5.90 21.34
CA ALA A 16 1.87 -5.11 20.18
C ALA A 16 0.69 -4.42 19.48
N ILE A 17 -0.46 -5.10 19.34
CA ILE A 17 -1.69 -4.50 18.79
C ILE A 17 -2.18 -3.37 19.71
N ASP A 18 -2.23 -3.62 21.02
CA ASP A 18 -2.73 -2.66 22.00
C ASP A 18 -1.80 -1.43 22.15
N SER A 19 -0.52 -1.59 21.85
CA SER A 19 0.49 -0.51 21.80
C SER A 19 0.59 0.18 20.44
N ASN A 20 -0.32 -0.10 19.50
CA ASN A 20 -0.34 0.44 18.14
C ASN A 20 0.94 0.18 17.33
N GLU A 21 1.64 -0.93 17.61
CA GLU A 21 2.77 -1.35 16.78
C GLU A 21 2.31 -1.73 15.36
N SER A 22 3.07 -1.32 14.37
CA SER A 22 2.74 -1.58 12.97
C SER A 22 3.01 -3.04 12.58
N ILE A 23 2.01 -3.91 12.77
CA ILE A 23 2.09 -5.32 12.40
C ILE A 23 1.79 -5.48 10.91
N ASN A 24 2.74 -6.08 10.17
CA ASN A 24 2.57 -6.35 8.73
C ASN A 24 1.67 -7.56 8.48
N LYS A 25 1.94 -8.67 9.17
CA LYS A 25 1.27 -9.94 8.95
C LYS A 25 1.43 -10.86 10.16
N VAL A 26 0.37 -11.61 10.46
CA VAL A 26 0.40 -12.63 11.51
C VAL A 26 0.24 -14.01 10.90
N PHE A 27 1.18 -14.91 11.22
CA PHE A 27 1.11 -16.33 10.87
C PHE A 27 0.52 -17.08 12.06
N ILE A 28 -0.56 -17.80 11.83
CA ILE A 28 -1.27 -18.60 12.84
C ILE A 28 -1.23 -20.06 12.44
N GLN A 29 -0.92 -20.93 13.36
CA GLN A 29 -0.98 -22.39 13.17
C GLN A 29 -2.40 -22.82 12.79
N ARG A 30 -2.53 -23.64 11.76
CA ARG A 30 -3.80 -24.26 11.41
C ARG A 30 -4.32 -25.10 12.59
N GLY A 31 -5.61 -24.92 12.93
CA GLY A 31 -6.22 -25.65 14.05
C GLY A 31 -5.88 -25.11 15.44
N LEU A 32 -5.38 -23.88 15.56
CA LEU A 32 -5.19 -23.22 16.86
C LEU A 32 -6.55 -22.95 17.52
N ASN A 33 -6.96 -23.79 18.48
CA ASN A 33 -8.30 -23.81 19.10
C ASN A 33 -8.23 -23.51 20.61
N ASN A 34 -7.49 -22.51 21.05
CA ASN A 34 -7.48 -22.12 22.46
C ASN A 34 -8.12 -20.73 22.67
N LYS A 35 -8.58 -20.45 23.90
CA LYS A 35 -9.25 -19.20 24.26
C LYS A 35 -8.46 -17.96 23.88
N ASN A 36 -7.16 -17.95 24.13
CA ASN A 36 -6.29 -16.82 23.84
C ASN A 36 -6.08 -16.64 22.31
N GLY A 37 -6.08 -17.73 21.54
CA GLY A 37 -6.02 -17.68 20.08
C GLY A 37 -7.27 -17.06 19.47
N PHE A 38 -8.45 -17.37 19.99
CA PHE A 38 -9.71 -16.74 19.56
C PHE A 38 -9.74 -15.24 19.87
N GLU A 39 -9.26 -14.84 21.06
CA GLU A 39 -9.13 -13.42 21.42
C GLU A 39 -8.20 -12.68 20.48
N LEU A 40 -7.03 -13.26 20.18
CA LEU A 40 -6.08 -12.70 19.23
C LEU A 40 -6.72 -12.53 17.84
N ILE A 41 -7.37 -13.56 17.30
CA ILE A 41 -8.01 -13.51 15.98
C ILE A 41 -9.06 -12.39 15.92
N LYS A 42 -9.88 -12.25 16.98
CA LYS A 42 -10.86 -11.16 17.07
C LYS A 42 -10.21 -9.78 17.02
N LYS A 43 -9.11 -9.58 17.75
CA LYS A 43 -8.34 -8.31 17.73
C LYS A 43 -7.70 -8.05 16.36
N LEU A 44 -7.11 -9.07 15.74
CA LEU A 44 -6.52 -8.96 14.41
C LEU A 44 -7.55 -8.52 13.36
N ASN A 45 -8.71 -9.15 13.35
CA ASN A 45 -9.80 -8.80 12.43
C ASN A 45 -10.32 -7.38 12.68
N LYS A 46 -10.49 -6.97 13.94
CA LYS A 46 -10.92 -5.61 14.31
C LYS A 46 -9.94 -4.54 13.77
N ASN A 47 -8.65 -4.84 13.79
CA ASN A 47 -7.59 -3.91 13.33
C ASN A 47 -7.18 -4.16 11.86
N SER A 48 -7.92 -4.97 11.10
CA SER A 48 -7.64 -5.28 9.69
C SER A 48 -6.22 -5.78 9.43
N ILE A 49 -5.65 -6.53 10.38
CA ILE A 49 -4.30 -7.10 10.26
C ILE A 49 -4.36 -8.40 9.46
N GLU A 50 -3.49 -8.53 8.48
CA GLU A 50 -3.45 -9.71 7.61
C GLU A 50 -3.09 -10.98 8.39
N ILE A 51 -3.94 -12.03 8.26
CA ILE A 51 -3.74 -13.35 8.88
C ILE A 51 -3.41 -14.37 7.81
N SER A 52 -2.39 -15.21 8.07
CA SER A 52 -2.03 -16.36 7.24
C SER A 52 -2.04 -17.63 8.07
N TYR A 53 -2.97 -18.54 7.80
CA TYR A 53 -3.00 -19.85 8.45
C TYR A 53 -2.00 -20.80 7.82
N VAL A 54 -1.05 -21.29 8.61
CA VAL A 54 0.10 -22.07 8.14
C VAL A 54 0.31 -23.34 8.96
N PRO A 55 0.99 -24.37 8.41
CA PRO A 55 1.46 -25.52 9.18
C PRO A 55 2.49 -25.08 10.24
N ILE A 56 2.60 -25.86 11.35
CA ILE A 56 3.51 -25.52 12.47
C ILE A 56 4.98 -25.50 12.02
N GLU A 57 5.35 -26.32 11.05
CA GLU A 57 6.71 -26.40 10.52
C GLU A 57 7.15 -25.06 9.90
N LYS A 58 6.20 -24.28 9.34
CA LYS A 58 6.51 -22.95 8.83
C LYS A 58 6.79 -21.97 9.95
N LEU A 59 6.09 -22.05 11.08
CA LEU A 59 6.35 -21.23 12.27
C LEU A 59 7.70 -21.55 12.89
N ASN A 60 8.04 -22.85 13.01
CA ASN A 60 9.33 -23.33 13.52
C ASN A 60 10.52 -22.86 12.66
N ARG A 61 10.31 -22.67 11.33
CA ARG A 61 11.33 -22.09 10.43
C ARG A 61 11.45 -20.57 10.59
N LEU A 62 10.39 -19.89 10.99
CA LEU A 62 10.42 -18.43 11.23
C LEU A 62 11.16 -18.12 12.52
N THR A 63 10.93 -18.90 13.58
CA THR A 63 11.61 -18.78 14.88
C THR A 63 11.66 -20.11 15.59
N PRO A 64 12.84 -20.48 16.16
CA PRO A 64 12.97 -21.70 16.99
C PRO A 64 12.43 -21.49 18.42
N LYS A 65 12.00 -20.28 18.77
CA LYS A 65 11.53 -19.94 20.10
C LYS A 65 10.07 -20.38 20.31
N ASN A 66 9.64 -20.44 21.59
CA ASN A 66 8.26 -20.83 21.92
C ASN A 66 7.24 -19.82 21.40
N HIS A 67 6.74 -20.04 20.19
CA HIS A 67 5.81 -19.16 19.51
C HIS A 67 4.34 -19.43 19.81
N GLN A 68 4.00 -20.47 20.57
CA GLN A 68 2.62 -20.79 20.96
C GLN A 68 1.62 -20.88 19.76
N GLY A 69 2.10 -21.29 18.59
CA GLY A 69 1.30 -21.35 17.37
C GLY A 69 1.10 -20.03 16.64
N VAL A 70 1.79 -18.93 17.03
CA VAL A 70 1.66 -17.62 16.38
C VAL A 70 2.99 -16.89 16.28
N VAL A 71 3.21 -16.27 15.08
CA VAL A 71 4.36 -15.40 14.80
C VAL A 71 3.88 -14.21 13.98
N ALA A 72 4.31 -13.01 14.33
CA ALA A 72 4.01 -11.81 13.56
C ALA A 72 5.28 -11.14 13.04
N THR A 73 5.16 -10.46 11.90
CA THR A 73 6.19 -9.57 11.36
C THR A 73 5.79 -8.13 11.63
N ILE A 74 6.73 -7.33 12.18
CA ILE A 74 6.52 -5.91 12.44
C ILE A 74 7.01 -5.10 11.24
N SER A 75 6.30 -4.01 10.95
CA SER A 75 6.72 -3.01 9.97
C SER A 75 7.82 -2.12 10.54
N PRO A 76 8.80 -1.70 9.74
CA PRO A 76 9.78 -0.70 10.14
C PRO A 76 9.22 0.73 10.17
N ILE A 77 7.96 0.94 9.74
CA ILE A 77 7.28 2.23 9.72
C ILE A 77 5.88 2.12 10.33
N ASN A 78 5.39 3.25 10.84
CA ASN A 78 3.99 3.40 11.22
C ASN A 78 3.14 3.75 9.99
N PHE A 79 2.02 3.05 9.84
CA PHE A 79 1.05 3.36 8.79
C PHE A 79 0.03 4.36 9.28
N LEU A 80 -0.35 5.28 8.41
CA LEU A 80 -1.52 6.12 8.62
C LEU A 80 -2.80 5.29 8.48
N THR A 81 -3.81 5.65 9.28
CA THR A 81 -5.18 5.17 9.15
C THR A 81 -5.96 6.01 8.14
N ILE A 82 -7.20 5.59 7.83
CA ILE A 82 -8.11 6.37 6.98
C ILE A 82 -8.44 7.75 7.62
N SER A 83 -8.55 7.80 8.96
CA SER A 83 -8.77 9.05 9.69
C SER A 83 -7.55 9.98 9.62
N ASP A 84 -6.33 9.43 9.70
CA ASP A 84 -5.11 10.21 9.53
C ASP A 84 -4.99 10.76 8.10
N LEU A 85 -5.44 9.99 7.10
CA LEU A 85 -5.50 10.45 5.72
C LEU A 85 -6.49 11.62 5.57
N SER A 86 -7.67 11.57 6.22
CA SER A 86 -8.62 12.69 6.24
C SER A 86 -7.98 13.94 6.83
N ASN A 87 -7.35 13.83 8.00
CA ASN A 87 -6.66 14.94 8.65
C ASN A 87 -5.54 15.52 7.76
N LEU A 88 -4.79 14.66 7.06
CA LEU A 88 -3.75 15.09 6.12
C LEU A 88 -4.36 15.90 4.96
N ILE A 89 -5.46 15.45 4.39
CA ILE A 89 -6.17 16.15 3.30
C ILE A 89 -6.63 17.53 3.78
N GLU A 90 -7.27 17.58 4.93
CA GLU A 90 -7.76 18.84 5.54
C GLU A 90 -6.63 19.82 5.86
N SER A 91 -5.46 19.32 6.24
CA SER A 91 -4.27 20.16 6.48
C SER A 91 -3.68 20.77 5.20
N LYS A 92 -4.04 20.26 4.02
CA LYS A 92 -3.53 20.69 2.71
C LYS A 92 -4.65 21.09 1.72
N PRO A 93 -5.54 22.04 2.08
CA PRO A 93 -6.74 22.31 1.30
C PRO A 93 -6.47 22.88 -0.11
N LYS A 94 -5.28 23.44 -0.34
CA LYS A 94 -4.96 24.11 -1.61
C LYS A 94 -4.32 23.20 -2.67
N SER A 95 -3.62 22.16 -2.24
CA SER A 95 -2.91 21.26 -3.16
C SER A 95 -2.49 19.99 -2.44
N ILE A 96 -3.00 18.85 -2.90
CA ILE A 96 -2.58 17.53 -2.43
C ILE A 96 -2.43 16.57 -3.59
N SER A 97 -1.38 15.76 -3.56
CA SER A 97 -1.12 14.71 -4.56
C SER A 97 -0.98 13.37 -3.88
N LEU A 98 -1.84 12.44 -4.24
CA LEU A 98 -1.93 11.13 -3.64
C LEU A 98 -1.65 10.04 -4.67
N LEU A 99 -1.06 8.95 -4.22
CA LEU A 99 -0.82 7.76 -5.02
C LEU A 99 -1.51 6.57 -4.38
N ILE A 100 -2.36 5.88 -5.11
CA ILE A 100 -3.07 4.68 -4.65
C ILE A 100 -2.52 3.48 -5.42
N LEU A 101 -2.18 2.41 -4.71
CA LEU A 101 -1.65 1.19 -5.31
C LEU A 101 -2.67 0.05 -5.14
N ASP A 102 -3.33 -0.33 -6.24
CA ASP A 102 -4.34 -1.40 -6.27
C ASP A 102 -3.67 -2.76 -6.48
N GLN A 103 -3.57 -3.55 -5.41
CA GLN A 103 -3.04 -4.93 -5.41
C GLN A 103 -1.59 -5.07 -5.93
N LEU A 104 -0.75 -4.09 -5.70
CA LEU A 104 0.67 -4.16 -6.03
C LEU A 104 1.42 -5.00 -4.98
N SER A 105 1.80 -6.22 -5.31
CA SER A 105 2.40 -7.19 -4.36
C SER A 105 3.91 -7.38 -4.50
N ASP A 106 4.51 -6.95 -5.60
CA ASP A 106 5.96 -7.04 -5.80
C ASP A 106 6.72 -5.98 -5.00
N VAL A 107 7.66 -6.44 -4.15
CA VAL A 107 8.44 -5.57 -3.23
C VAL A 107 9.39 -4.64 -3.98
N ARG A 108 9.93 -5.07 -5.13
CA ARG A 108 10.89 -4.27 -5.91
C ARG A 108 10.18 -3.12 -6.58
N ASN A 109 9.04 -3.41 -7.23
CA ASN A 109 8.20 -2.39 -7.84
C ASN A 109 7.65 -1.41 -6.79
N PHE A 110 7.18 -1.92 -5.67
CA PHE A 110 6.71 -1.09 -4.57
C PHE A 110 7.82 -0.14 -4.07
N GLY A 111 9.01 -0.67 -3.79
CA GLY A 111 10.13 0.16 -3.35
C GLY A 111 10.56 1.21 -4.38
N ALA A 112 10.61 0.86 -5.68
CA ALA A 112 10.92 1.80 -6.76
C ALA A 112 9.85 2.89 -6.86
N ILE A 113 8.57 2.55 -6.73
CA ILE A 113 7.45 3.51 -6.71
C ILE A 113 7.55 4.44 -5.51
N VAL A 114 7.78 3.91 -4.30
CA VAL A 114 7.96 4.71 -3.09
C VAL A 114 9.08 5.73 -3.27
N ARG A 115 10.23 5.32 -3.82
CA ARG A 115 11.35 6.22 -4.11
C ARG A 115 10.95 7.33 -5.08
N THR A 116 10.27 6.98 -6.16
CA THR A 116 9.82 7.96 -7.16
C THR A 116 8.77 8.90 -6.58
N ALA A 117 7.82 8.39 -5.80
CA ALA A 117 6.78 9.17 -5.15
C ALA A 117 7.36 10.20 -4.18
N GLU A 118 8.38 9.84 -3.41
CA GLU A 118 9.12 10.77 -2.54
C GLU A 118 9.82 11.85 -3.36
N CYS A 119 10.59 11.47 -4.39
CA CYS A 119 11.28 12.41 -5.29
C CYS A 119 10.31 13.37 -6.01
N THR A 120 9.07 12.97 -6.21
CA THR A 120 8.02 13.75 -6.89
C THR A 120 7.09 14.48 -5.91
N ALA A 121 7.44 14.49 -4.62
CA ALA A 121 6.68 15.15 -3.54
C ALA A 121 5.21 14.72 -3.49
N ILE A 122 4.95 13.41 -3.66
CA ILE A 122 3.64 12.83 -3.35
C ILE A 122 3.40 12.94 -1.85
N ASP A 123 2.23 13.42 -1.45
CA ASP A 123 1.91 13.69 -0.05
C ASP A 123 1.61 12.42 0.75
N CYS A 124 1.03 11.39 0.13
CA CYS A 124 0.78 10.10 0.77
C CYS A 124 0.59 9.00 -0.28
N ILE A 125 1.08 7.79 0.05
CA ILE A 125 0.77 6.57 -0.70
C ILE A 125 -0.32 5.79 0.06
N VAL A 126 -1.35 5.33 -0.65
CA VAL A 126 -2.42 4.50 -0.08
C VAL A 126 -2.26 3.07 -0.59
N ILE A 127 -2.24 2.12 0.34
CA ILE A 127 -2.15 0.67 0.05
C ILE A 127 -3.23 -0.11 0.77
N GLN A 128 -3.56 -1.30 0.28
CA GLN A 128 -4.45 -2.23 0.98
C GLN A 128 -3.72 -3.00 2.08
N SER A 129 -4.46 -3.38 3.13
CA SER A 129 -3.96 -4.25 4.20
C SER A 129 -3.64 -5.66 3.70
N SER A 130 -4.36 -6.14 2.71
CA SER A 130 -4.18 -7.46 2.10
C SER A 130 -3.86 -7.32 0.61
N GLY A 131 -2.98 -8.18 0.08
CA GLY A 131 -2.61 -8.18 -1.34
C GLY A 131 -1.59 -7.12 -1.76
N SER A 132 -1.13 -6.27 -0.84
CA SER A 132 -0.06 -5.29 -1.10
C SER A 132 1.31 -5.85 -0.71
N ALA A 133 2.37 -5.26 -1.28
CA ALA A 133 3.74 -5.60 -0.95
C ALA A 133 4.03 -5.37 0.54
N PRO A 134 4.74 -6.28 1.21
CA PRO A 134 5.11 -6.10 2.60
C PRO A 134 6.13 -4.97 2.74
N VAL A 135 6.01 -4.18 3.81
CA VAL A 135 7.02 -3.21 4.19
C VAL A 135 8.04 -3.89 5.12
N ASN A 136 9.22 -4.14 4.60
CA ASN A 136 10.29 -4.86 5.29
C ASN A 136 11.69 -4.34 4.86
N GLY A 137 12.75 -5.03 5.25
CA GLY A 137 14.12 -4.66 4.90
C GLY A 137 14.40 -4.59 3.39
N ASP A 138 13.72 -5.40 2.57
CA ASP A 138 13.87 -5.35 1.12
C ASP A 138 13.20 -4.08 0.55
N THR A 139 12.05 -3.67 1.11
CA THR A 139 11.39 -2.40 0.76
C THR A 139 12.28 -1.20 1.12
N ILE A 140 12.92 -1.21 2.29
CA ILE A 140 13.87 -0.16 2.69
C ILE A 140 15.01 -0.06 1.67
N LYS A 141 15.57 -1.21 1.28
CA LYS A 141 16.67 -1.28 0.32
C LYS A 141 16.25 -0.79 -1.07
N THR A 142 15.13 -1.29 -1.59
CA THR A 142 14.66 -0.97 -2.95
C THR A 142 14.15 0.47 -3.08
N SER A 143 13.60 1.05 -2.01
CA SER A 143 13.24 2.47 -1.94
C SER A 143 14.44 3.38 -1.62
N SER A 144 15.66 2.84 -1.40
CA SER A 144 16.83 3.62 -0.93
C SER A 144 16.55 4.45 0.32
N GLY A 145 15.68 3.96 1.21
CA GLY A 145 15.29 4.64 2.45
C GLY A 145 14.13 5.64 2.31
N ALA A 146 13.65 5.92 1.10
CA ALA A 146 12.52 6.85 0.89
C ALA A 146 11.24 6.45 1.65
N ILE A 147 11.10 5.15 1.98
CA ILE A 147 9.98 4.63 2.79
C ILE A 147 9.83 5.30 4.16
N PHE A 148 10.88 5.89 4.71
CA PHE A 148 10.86 6.61 5.99
C PHE A 148 10.41 8.06 5.85
N ASN A 149 10.40 8.62 4.64
CA ASN A 149 10.17 10.05 4.39
C ASN A 149 8.75 10.33 3.87
N ILE A 150 8.08 9.32 3.29
CA ILE A 150 6.76 9.47 2.70
C ILE A 150 5.70 8.77 3.56
N PRO A 151 4.60 9.46 3.94
CA PRO A 151 3.48 8.83 4.63
C PRO A 151 2.85 7.72 3.81
N ILE A 152 2.55 6.59 4.46
CA ILE A 152 1.83 5.47 3.83
C ILE A 152 0.57 5.18 4.64
N CYS A 153 -0.58 5.35 4.01
CA CYS A 153 -1.87 5.01 4.57
C CYS A 153 -2.24 3.57 4.21
N LYS A 154 -2.65 2.79 5.21
CA LYS A 154 -3.05 1.40 5.05
C LYS A 154 -4.55 1.25 5.32
N VAL A 155 -5.30 0.85 4.29
CA VAL A 155 -6.75 0.72 4.35
C VAL A 155 -7.20 -0.73 4.16
N SER A 156 -8.37 -1.10 4.68
CA SER A 156 -8.95 -2.43 4.45
C SER A 156 -9.33 -2.63 2.98
N HIS A 157 -9.94 -1.61 2.39
CA HIS A 157 -10.35 -1.59 0.99
C HIS A 157 -9.95 -0.27 0.33
N ILE A 158 -9.36 -0.33 -0.86
CA ILE A 158 -8.99 0.86 -1.65
C ILE A 158 -10.21 1.78 -1.89
N LYS A 159 -11.40 1.20 -2.01
CA LYS A 159 -12.64 1.96 -2.21
C LYS A 159 -12.94 2.94 -1.08
N ASP A 160 -12.60 2.60 0.16
CA ASP A 160 -12.82 3.48 1.32
C ASP A 160 -12.01 4.78 1.15
N ALA A 161 -10.74 4.66 0.72
CA ALA A 161 -9.93 5.82 0.40
C ALA A 161 -10.49 6.60 -0.80
N ILE A 162 -10.92 5.93 -1.87
CA ILE A 162 -11.52 6.57 -3.04
C ILE A 162 -12.76 7.39 -2.65
N PHE A 163 -13.65 6.84 -1.82
CA PHE A 163 -14.83 7.56 -1.34
C PHE A 163 -14.47 8.78 -0.49
N LEU A 164 -13.49 8.65 0.42
CA LEU A 164 -12.96 9.78 1.17
C LEU A 164 -12.44 10.88 0.25
N LEU A 165 -11.64 10.53 -0.77
CA LEU A 165 -11.10 11.50 -1.71
C LEU A 165 -12.20 12.23 -2.49
N LYS A 166 -13.25 11.52 -2.89
CA LYS A 166 -14.41 12.13 -3.58
C LYS A 166 -15.18 13.10 -2.69
N GLN A 167 -15.30 12.82 -1.39
CA GLN A 167 -15.91 13.76 -0.43
C GLN A 167 -15.13 15.08 -0.33
N HIS A 168 -13.81 15.04 -0.55
CA HIS A 168 -12.94 16.22 -0.58
C HIS A 168 -12.71 16.78 -2.01
N GLU A 169 -13.53 16.39 -2.99
CA GLU A 169 -13.45 16.83 -4.39
C GLU A 169 -12.08 16.61 -5.05
N ILE A 170 -11.33 15.62 -4.58
CA ILE A 170 -10.03 15.26 -5.14
C ILE A 170 -10.24 14.42 -6.39
N LYS A 171 -9.76 14.91 -7.53
CA LYS A 171 -9.91 14.23 -8.83
C LYS A 171 -9.07 12.95 -8.88
N ILE A 172 -9.68 11.86 -9.36
CA ILE A 172 -9.09 10.51 -9.35
C ILE A 172 -8.81 10.05 -10.77
N PHE A 173 -7.53 9.80 -11.05
CA PHE A 173 -7.06 9.29 -12.33
C PHE A 173 -6.63 7.84 -12.19
N GLY A 174 -7.18 6.94 -13.03
CA GLY A 174 -6.76 5.54 -13.09
C GLY A 174 -5.79 5.30 -14.24
N ALA A 175 -4.62 4.75 -13.97
CA ALA A 175 -3.66 4.38 -15.01
C ALA A 175 -4.06 3.05 -15.67
N SER A 176 -4.35 3.07 -16.97
CA SER A 176 -4.74 1.89 -17.74
C SER A 176 -4.32 2.05 -19.19
N GLU A 177 -3.73 1.01 -19.77
CA GLU A 177 -3.37 0.95 -21.20
C GLU A 177 -4.62 1.06 -22.12
N LYS A 178 -5.80 0.73 -21.60
CA LYS A 178 -7.08 0.76 -22.32
C LYS A 178 -7.75 2.14 -22.30
N ALA A 179 -7.13 3.13 -21.67
CA ALA A 179 -7.70 4.48 -21.61
C ALA A 179 -7.65 5.17 -22.99
N GLU A 180 -8.64 5.99 -23.27
CA GLU A 180 -8.66 6.82 -24.50
C GLU A 180 -7.71 8.01 -24.39
N LYS A 181 -7.70 8.68 -23.23
CA LYS A 181 -6.89 9.87 -22.97
C LYS A 181 -5.45 9.50 -22.60
N ASN A 182 -4.48 10.11 -23.28
CA ASN A 182 -3.08 9.98 -22.88
C ASN A 182 -2.70 11.01 -21.80
N ILE A 183 -1.59 10.75 -21.10
CA ILE A 183 -1.12 11.62 -20.01
C ILE A 183 -0.77 13.03 -20.48
N PHE A 184 -0.30 13.20 -21.71
CA PHE A 184 0.11 14.49 -22.27
C PHE A 184 -1.09 15.37 -22.67
N GLU A 185 -2.25 14.77 -22.91
CA GLU A 185 -3.51 15.46 -23.18
C GLU A 185 -4.36 15.68 -21.92
N THR A 186 -3.94 15.09 -20.81
CA THR A 186 -4.64 15.15 -19.53
C THR A 186 -4.20 16.38 -18.76
N LYS A 187 -5.14 17.21 -18.32
CA LYS A 187 -4.86 18.32 -17.40
C LYS A 187 -4.92 17.83 -15.97
N PHE A 188 -3.77 17.77 -15.33
CA PHE A 188 -3.66 17.46 -13.91
C PHE A 188 -3.95 18.73 -13.09
N GLY A 189 -4.76 18.58 -12.04
CA GLY A 189 -5.13 19.67 -11.13
C GLY A 189 -4.11 19.91 -10.01
N LYS A 190 -4.49 20.76 -9.07
CA LYS A 190 -3.70 20.97 -7.86
C LYS A 190 -3.90 19.84 -6.84
N SER A 191 -5.14 19.36 -6.70
CA SER A 191 -5.51 18.25 -5.81
C SER A 191 -5.96 17.05 -6.62
N GLN A 192 -5.25 15.92 -6.50
CA GLN A 192 -5.51 14.74 -7.32
C GLN A 192 -4.93 13.47 -6.72
N ALA A 193 -5.47 12.35 -7.14
CA ALA A 193 -4.97 11.02 -6.85
C ALA A 193 -4.73 10.23 -8.14
N ILE A 194 -3.60 9.54 -8.22
CA ILE A 194 -3.30 8.56 -9.28
C ILE A 194 -3.49 7.17 -8.71
N ILE A 195 -4.20 6.30 -9.41
CA ILE A 195 -4.32 4.89 -9.06
C ILE A 195 -3.51 4.07 -10.05
N MET A 196 -2.54 3.31 -9.52
CA MET A 196 -1.78 2.31 -10.27
C MET A 196 -2.30 0.92 -9.94
N GLY A 197 -2.50 0.10 -10.95
CA GLY A 197 -2.94 -1.28 -10.81
C GLY A 197 -1.80 -2.28 -10.60
N SER A 198 -2.16 -3.56 -10.41
CA SER A 198 -1.20 -4.66 -10.32
C SER A 198 -0.58 -5.01 -11.67
N GLU A 199 0.61 -5.62 -11.66
CA GLU A 199 1.22 -6.18 -12.87
C GLU A 199 0.34 -7.27 -13.46
N GLY A 200 0.14 -7.23 -14.76
CA GLY A 200 -0.62 -8.21 -15.55
C GLY A 200 -2.15 -8.08 -15.50
N LYS A 201 -2.74 -7.61 -14.39
CA LYS A 201 -4.21 -7.42 -14.29
C LYS A 201 -4.64 -5.96 -14.41
N GLY A 202 -3.72 -5.02 -14.20
CA GLY A 202 -4.05 -3.60 -14.17
C GLY A 202 -4.96 -3.24 -12.98
N LEU A 203 -5.81 -2.25 -13.18
CA LEU A 203 -6.82 -1.82 -12.20
C LEU A 203 -7.98 -2.81 -12.13
N SER A 204 -8.49 -3.06 -10.91
CA SER A 204 -9.71 -3.87 -10.75
C SER A 204 -10.92 -3.16 -11.37
N SER A 205 -11.87 -3.94 -11.93
CA SER A 205 -13.06 -3.39 -12.58
C SER A 205 -13.88 -2.48 -11.67
N SER A 206 -13.87 -2.77 -10.38
CA SER A 206 -14.58 -1.97 -9.39
C SER A 206 -13.89 -0.63 -9.09
N VAL A 207 -12.56 -0.56 -9.21
CA VAL A 207 -11.77 0.68 -9.07
C VAL A 207 -11.92 1.53 -10.34
N ILE A 208 -11.86 0.92 -11.52
CA ILE A 208 -12.06 1.61 -12.81
C ILE A 208 -13.36 2.43 -12.80
N LYS A 209 -14.47 1.84 -12.31
CA LYS A 209 -15.78 2.52 -12.23
C LYS A 209 -15.82 3.72 -11.29
N LEU A 210 -14.87 3.81 -10.37
CA LEU A 210 -14.77 4.89 -9.39
C LEU A 210 -13.79 6.00 -9.81
N CYS A 211 -12.95 5.77 -10.83
CA CYS A 211 -12.09 6.80 -11.40
C CYS A 211 -12.91 7.87 -12.13
N ASP A 212 -12.52 9.13 -11.98
CA ASP A 212 -13.12 10.23 -12.72
C ASP A 212 -12.62 10.26 -14.16
N GLN A 213 -11.40 9.76 -14.38
CA GLN A 213 -10.81 9.65 -15.71
C GLN A 213 -9.77 8.52 -15.74
N LEU A 214 -9.76 7.74 -16.82
CA LEU A 214 -8.67 6.84 -17.12
C LEU A 214 -7.63 7.55 -17.99
N ILE A 215 -6.36 7.23 -17.75
CA ILE A 215 -5.21 7.80 -18.46
C ILE A 215 -4.24 6.71 -18.91
N ARG A 216 -3.60 6.89 -20.05
CA ARG A 216 -2.57 5.97 -20.56
C ARG A 216 -1.29 6.70 -20.92
N ILE A 217 -0.20 5.96 -20.89
CA ILE A 217 1.06 6.38 -21.50
C ILE A 217 1.05 5.88 -22.95
N PRO A 218 1.25 6.75 -23.96
CA PRO A 218 1.30 6.30 -25.35
C PRO A 218 2.51 5.40 -25.56
N LEU A 219 2.31 4.25 -26.18
CA LEU A 219 3.36 3.29 -26.52
C LEU A 219 3.49 3.22 -28.04
N HIS A 220 4.71 3.31 -28.57
CA HIS A 220 5.01 3.30 -29.99
C HIS A 220 5.74 2.03 -30.45
N GLY A 221 6.04 1.12 -29.52
CA GLY A 221 6.71 -0.16 -29.79
C GLY A 221 5.73 -1.31 -29.97
N LYS A 222 6.28 -2.52 -30.03
CA LYS A 222 5.50 -3.78 -30.14
C LYS A 222 5.07 -4.32 -28.77
N ILE A 223 5.65 -3.83 -27.69
CA ILE A 223 5.33 -4.24 -26.31
C ILE A 223 4.12 -3.43 -25.85
N GLU A 224 3.11 -4.12 -25.30
CA GLU A 224 1.81 -3.53 -24.97
C GLU A 224 1.72 -2.87 -23.60
N SER A 225 2.74 -3.03 -22.74
CA SER A 225 2.74 -2.45 -21.39
C SER A 225 4.14 -2.08 -20.91
N LEU A 226 4.23 -1.13 -20.01
CA LEU A 226 5.44 -0.78 -19.25
C LEU A 226 5.43 -1.51 -17.90
N ASN A 227 6.63 -1.71 -17.34
CA ASN A 227 6.73 -2.05 -15.92
C ASN A 227 6.00 -1.00 -15.08
N VAL A 228 5.27 -1.43 -14.06
CA VAL A 228 4.39 -0.57 -13.26
C VAL A 228 5.14 0.57 -12.56
N SER A 229 6.38 0.34 -12.11
CA SER A 229 7.18 1.40 -11.48
C SER A 229 7.68 2.45 -12.49
N VAL A 230 7.98 2.03 -13.71
CA VAL A 230 8.32 2.92 -14.83
C VAL A 230 7.11 3.75 -15.25
N ALA A 231 5.95 3.11 -15.43
CA ALA A 231 4.71 3.78 -15.75
C ALA A 231 4.33 4.82 -14.68
N CYS A 232 4.42 4.43 -13.40
CA CYS A 232 4.18 5.33 -12.28
C CYS A 232 5.11 6.56 -12.34
N GLY A 233 6.41 6.35 -12.53
CA GLY A 233 7.39 7.43 -12.64
C GLY A 233 7.07 8.40 -13.78
N THR A 234 6.72 7.88 -14.94
CA THR A 234 6.35 8.69 -16.11
C THR A 234 5.14 9.58 -15.82
N ILE A 235 4.08 9.03 -15.20
CA ILE A 235 2.87 9.78 -14.85
C ILE A 235 3.19 10.86 -13.80
N LEU A 236 3.93 10.51 -12.74
CA LEU A 236 4.23 11.45 -11.67
C LEU A 236 5.11 12.61 -12.15
N TYR A 237 6.08 12.36 -13.02
CA TYR A 237 6.90 13.42 -13.60
C TYR A 237 6.13 14.31 -14.57
N GLU A 238 5.17 13.79 -15.33
CA GLU A 238 4.27 14.61 -16.13
C GLU A 238 3.39 15.51 -15.25
N MET A 239 2.89 14.99 -14.12
CA MET A 239 2.18 15.82 -13.14
C MET A 239 3.03 16.98 -12.61
N ILE A 240 4.32 16.72 -12.30
CA ILE A 240 5.25 17.79 -11.85
C ILE A 240 5.46 18.79 -12.95
N ARG A 241 5.71 18.33 -14.19
CA ARG A 241 5.92 19.22 -15.32
C ARG A 241 4.78 20.21 -15.46
N GLN A 242 3.53 19.73 -15.34
CA GLN A 242 2.35 20.60 -15.44
C GLN A 242 2.14 21.53 -14.23
N LYS A 243 2.69 21.19 -13.06
CA LYS A 243 2.59 22.05 -11.87
C LYS A 243 3.61 23.16 -11.81
N LYS A 244 4.80 22.94 -12.36
CA LYS A 244 5.96 23.82 -12.18
C LYS A 244 6.35 24.60 -13.45
N TYR A 245 5.92 24.10 -14.61
CA TYR A 245 6.27 24.64 -15.93
C TYR A 245 5.01 24.80 -16.80
#